data_c229fc26f65ec800ec61eb33e35620cf
#
_entry.id   c229fc26f65ec800ec61eb33e35620cf
#
_cell.length_a   1.000
_cell.length_b   1.000
_cell.length_c   1.000
_cell.angle_alpha   90.00
_cell.angle_beta   90.00
_cell.angle_gamma   90.00
#
_symmetry.space_group_name_H-M   'P 1'
#
loop_
_entity.id
_entity.type
_entity.pdbx_description
1 polymer ?
#
loop_
_entity_poly.entity_id
_entity_poly.type
_entity_poly.pdbx_seq_one_letter_code
_entity_poly.pdbx_strand_id
1 'polypeptide(L)'
;MYPVQDSEKWFEIPVVATNICDYDRSFGVEVDDKASNAIEKKQYVVESNTVTIKAGERVAKFRMKGVYENIGKTDSLSVTFNLLAKDENIWDLYGTRTRVQMQKACPFELSTFEGYCLLTSSFFSAYMTNTEHRLLQAERDKAEDNTIILHDFFYKNYDLKIKYDPSDPLKPFVEFDEQIIGSTAEA
;
A
#
# COMPACT_ATOMS: atom_id res chain seq x y z
N MET A 1 2.56 -5.26 6.41
CA MET A 1 1.28 -4.54 6.34
C MET A 1 0.54 -5.00 5.09
N TYR A 2 -0.77 -5.16 5.17
CA TYR A 2 -1.62 -5.58 4.05
C TYR A 2 -2.54 -4.42 3.63
N PRO A 3 -2.25 -3.72 2.51
CA PRO A 3 -3.16 -2.74 1.94
C PRO A 3 -4.33 -3.45 1.27
N VAL A 4 -5.54 -3.21 1.79
CA VAL A 4 -6.77 -3.76 1.21
C VAL A 4 -7.31 -2.76 0.21
N GLN A 5 -7.19 -3.06 -1.08
CA GLN A 5 -7.66 -2.22 -2.20
C GLN A 5 -8.98 -2.68 -2.77
N ASP A 6 -9.28 -3.96 -2.62
CA ASP A 6 -10.51 -4.62 -3.06
C ASP A 6 -10.78 -5.86 -2.18
N SER A 7 -11.92 -6.50 -2.38
CA SER A 7 -12.33 -7.72 -1.68
C SER A 7 -11.97 -9.01 -2.41
N GLU A 8 -11.22 -8.94 -3.51
CA GLU A 8 -10.93 -10.11 -4.36
C GLU A 8 -9.49 -10.62 -4.19
N LYS A 9 -8.55 -9.72 -3.91
CA LYS A 9 -7.13 -10.04 -3.85
C LYS A 9 -6.76 -10.79 -2.56
N TRP A 10 -6.16 -11.96 -2.71
CA TRP A 10 -5.62 -12.74 -1.61
C TRP A 10 -4.26 -12.21 -1.16
N PHE A 11 -4.11 -12.06 0.15
CA PHE A 11 -2.84 -11.82 0.81
C PHE A 11 -2.25 -13.16 1.25
N GLU A 12 -1.01 -13.41 0.87
CA GLU A 12 -0.33 -14.69 1.09
C GLU A 12 0.68 -14.57 2.24
N ILE A 13 0.56 -15.46 3.21
CA ILE A 13 1.46 -15.58 4.35
C ILE A 13 2.27 -16.87 4.15
N PRO A 14 3.59 -16.78 3.92
CA PRO A 14 4.41 -17.95 3.72
C PRO A 14 4.56 -18.76 5.03
N VAL A 15 4.36 -20.06 4.93
CA VAL A 15 4.68 -21.03 5.98
C VAL A 15 5.85 -21.86 5.48
N VAL A 16 6.96 -21.78 6.20
CA VAL A 16 8.25 -22.33 5.76
C VAL A 16 8.71 -23.43 6.70
N ALA A 17 9.17 -24.53 6.14
CA ALA A 17 9.84 -25.60 6.87
C ALA A 17 11.34 -25.64 6.56
N THR A 18 12.15 -26.02 7.54
CA THR A 18 13.62 -26.09 7.42
C THR A 18 14.09 -27.24 6.54
N ASN A 19 13.31 -28.32 6.47
CA ASN A 19 13.66 -29.54 5.75
C ASN A 19 12.62 -29.90 4.67
N ILE A 20 13.05 -30.69 3.72
CA ILE A 20 12.18 -31.34 2.73
C ILE A 20 11.79 -32.71 3.28
N CYS A 21 10.52 -33.08 3.10
CA CYS A 21 10.03 -34.43 3.39
C CYS A 21 9.42 -35.03 2.13
N ASP A 22 9.36 -36.35 2.08
CA ASP A 22 8.75 -37.14 1.00
C ASP A 22 7.24 -37.37 1.16
N TYR A 23 6.65 -36.69 2.15
CA TYR A 23 5.21 -36.73 2.48
C TYR A 23 4.66 -35.32 2.72
N ASP A 24 3.35 -35.17 2.56
CA ASP A 24 2.62 -33.94 2.83
C ASP A 24 2.58 -33.65 4.34
N ARG A 25 2.82 -32.40 4.74
CA ARG A 25 2.76 -31.92 6.12
C ARG A 25 1.67 -30.87 6.25
N SER A 26 0.65 -31.17 7.01
CA SER A 26 -0.47 -30.26 7.25
C SER A 26 -0.43 -29.69 8.65
N PHE A 27 -0.66 -28.40 8.77
CA PHE A 27 -0.67 -27.65 10.02
C PHE A 27 -2.00 -26.89 10.12
N GLY A 28 -2.60 -26.92 11.31
CA GLY A 28 -3.73 -26.05 11.63
C GLY A 28 -3.28 -24.59 11.81
N VAL A 29 -4.16 -23.67 11.49
CA VAL A 29 -3.99 -22.24 11.77
C VAL A 29 -5.19 -21.77 12.57
N GLU A 30 -4.94 -21.12 13.69
CA GLU A 30 -5.97 -20.52 14.52
C GLU A 30 -5.77 -19.02 14.67
N VAL A 31 -6.84 -18.29 14.94
CA VAL A 31 -6.80 -16.87 15.24
C VAL A 31 -6.62 -16.67 16.74
N ASP A 32 -5.69 -15.82 17.13
CA ASP A 32 -5.59 -15.32 18.50
C ASP A 32 -6.55 -14.13 18.68
N ASP A 33 -7.75 -14.40 19.15
CA ASP A 33 -8.79 -13.38 19.35
C ASP A 33 -8.39 -12.30 20.34
N LYS A 34 -7.53 -12.61 21.32
CA LYS A 34 -7.07 -11.64 22.32
C LYS A 34 -6.06 -10.65 21.75
N ALA A 35 -5.35 -11.05 20.71
CA ALA A 35 -4.35 -10.23 20.03
C ALA A 35 -4.83 -9.67 18.69
N SER A 36 -6.09 -9.91 18.35
CA SER A 36 -6.74 -9.45 17.12
C SER A 36 -7.84 -8.45 17.45
N ASN A 37 -8.02 -7.45 16.57
CA ASN A 37 -9.16 -6.53 16.64
C ASN A 37 -10.02 -6.57 15.37
N ALA A 38 -9.62 -7.34 14.37
CA ALA A 38 -10.42 -7.62 13.18
C ALA A 38 -11.30 -8.85 13.39
N ILE A 39 -12.51 -8.82 12.85
CA ILE A 39 -13.53 -9.87 13.01
C ILE A 39 -13.60 -10.69 11.72
N GLU A 40 -13.41 -12.01 11.84
CA GLU A 40 -13.54 -12.94 10.72
C GLU A 40 -14.95 -12.90 10.12
N LYS A 41 -15.05 -13.11 8.80
CA LYS A 41 -16.27 -13.02 7.99
C LYS A 41 -16.93 -11.64 7.94
N LYS A 42 -16.45 -10.69 8.74
CA LYS A 42 -16.89 -9.29 8.66
C LYS A 42 -15.83 -8.43 7.97
N GLN A 43 -14.60 -8.43 8.44
CA GLN A 43 -13.53 -7.56 7.95
C GLN A 43 -12.45 -8.32 7.19
N TYR A 44 -12.36 -9.63 7.39
CA TYR A 44 -11.50 -10.52 6.63
C TYR A 44 -12.11 -11.92 6.51
N VAL A 45 -11.60 -12.69 5.56
CA VAL A 45 -11.85 -14.12 5.43
C VAL A 45 -10.55 -14.86 5.18
N VAL A 46 -10.49 -16.11 5.63
CA VAL A 46 -9.40 -17.04 5.33
C VAL A 46 -9.86 -18.08 4.31
N GLU A 47 -8.96 -18.52 3.45
CA GLU A 47 -9.25 -19.56 2.46
C GLU A 47 -9.47 -20.92 3.12
N SER A 48 -8.65 -21.22 4.14
CA SER A 48 -8.67 -22.48 4.90
C SER A 48 -8.04 -22.28 6.25
N ASN A 49 -8.51 -23.04 7.25
CA ASN A 49 -7.86 -23.11 8.59
C ASN A 49 -6.70 -24.10 8.64
N THR A 50 -6.27 -24.62 7.50
CA THR A 50 -5.14 -25.53 7.37
C THR A 50 -4.22 -25.08 6.25
N VAL A 51 -2.93 -25.28 6.44
CA VAL A 51 -1.90 -25.08 5.42
C VAL A 51 -1.11 -26.37 5.24
N THR A 52 -0.91 -26.80 3.99
CA THR A 52 -0.21 -28.05 3.68
C THR A 52 1.03 -27.76 2.85
N ILE A 53 2.19 -28.10 3.42
CA ILE A 53 3.46 -28.15 2.68
C ILE A 53 3.52 -29.51 1.99
N LYS A 54 3.53 -29.51 0.68
CA LYS A 54 3.54 -30.72 -0.14
C LYS A 54 4.85 -31.50 -0.05
N ALA A 55 4.77 -32.80 -0.32
CA ALA A 55 5.96 -33.64 -0.48
C ALA A 55 6.95 -32.98 -1.45
N GLY A 56 8.22 -32.94 -1.11
CA GLY A 56 9.26 -32.30 -1.91
C GLY A 56 9.36 -30.77 -1.77
N GLU A 57 8.43 -30.13 -1.06
CA GLU A 57 8.41 -28.68 -0.89
C GLU A 57 8.85 -28.24 0.52
N ARG A 58 9.24 -26.98 0.62
CA ARG A 58 9.58 -26.30 1.91
C ARG A 58 8.64 -25.18 2.25
N VAL A 59 7.83 -24.71 1.31
CA VAL A 59 7.00 -23.52 1.49
C VAL A 59 5.58 -23.83 1.08
N ALA A 60 4.64 -23.43 1.92
CA ALA A 60 3.23 -23.33 1.56
C ALA A 60 2.73 -21.91 1.85
N LYS A 61 1.57 -21.56 1.33
CA LYS A 61 0.98 -20.24 1.49
C LYS A 61 -0.35 -20.37 2.24
N PHE A 62 -0.43 -19.76 3.38
CA PHE A 62 -1.70 -19.49 4.05
C PHE A 62 -2.29 -18.20 3.46
N ARG A 63 -3.58 -18.21 3.10
CA ARG A 63 -4.22 -17.11 2.38
C ARG A 63 -5.35 -16.50 3.17
N MET A 64 -5.35 -15.18 3.21
CA MET A 64 -6.46 -14.37 3.72
C MET A 64 -6.77 -13.22 2.78
N LYS A 65 -7.97 -12.67 2.85
CA LYS A 65 -8.31 -11.42 2.16
C LYS A 65 -9.16 -10.52 3.04
N GLY A 66 -8.98 -9.21 2.88
CA GLY A 66 -9.80 -8.20 3.53
C GLY A 66 -11.14 -8.03 2.83
N VAL A 67 -12.18 -7.68 3.58
CA VAL A 67 -13.49 -7.27 3.04
C VAL A 67 -13.49 -5.74 2.97
N TYR A 68 -13.15 -5.22 1.80
CA TYR A 68 -12.88 -3.78 1.56
C TYR A 68 -14.00 -2.86 2.07
N GLU A 69 -15.25 -3.23 1.82
CA GLU A 69 -16.43 -2.44 2.17
C GLU A 69 -16.60 -2.29 3.69
N ASN A 70 -16.12 -3.26 4.46
CA ASN A 70 -16.25 -3.32 5.90
C ASN A 70 -15.03 -2.78 6.67
N ILE A 71 -14.06 -2.20 5.96
CA ILE A 71 -12.89 -1.54 6.55
C ILE A 71 -13.06 -0.04 6.39
N GLY A 72 -13.06 0.70 7.49
CA GLY A 72 -13.10 2.17 7.48
C GLY A 72 -11.76 2.78 7.02
N LYS A 73 -11.82 4.00 6.48
CA LYS A 73 -10.62 4.70 5.98
C LYS A 73 -9.57 4.95 7.05
N THR A 74 -9.99 5.09 8.30
CA THR A 74 -9.13 5.37 9.46
C THR A 74 -8.91 4.15 10.34
N ASP A 75 -9.49 2.99 9.98
CA ASP A 75 -9.36 1.78 10.78
C ASP A 75 -7.92 1.24 10.73
N SER A 76 -7.41 0.88 11.89
CA SER A 76 -6.16 0.13 12.05
C SER A 76 -6.51 -1.27 12.54
N LEU A 77 -6.78 -2.16 11.61
CA LEU A 77 -7.17 -3.53 11.90
C LEU A 77 -5.97 -4.46 11.91
N SER A 78 -6.03 -5.45 12.80
CA SER A 78 -5.01 -6.49 12.83
C SER A 78 -5.62 -7.84 13.18
N VAL A 79 -5.06 -8.87 12.60
CA VAL A 79 -5.33 -10.27 12.94
C VAL A 79 -4.03 -10.99 13.22
N THR A 80 -4.02 -11.79 14.26
CA THR A 80 -2.88 -12.60 14.67
C THR A 80 -3.21 -14.07 14.48
N PHE A 81 -2.40 -14.75 13.72
CA PHE A 81 -2.51 -16.17 13.43
C PHE A 81 -1.44 -16.95 14.19
N ASN A 82 -1.82 -18.08 14.76
CA ASN A 82 -0.93 -19.07 15.37
C ASN A 82 -0.94 -20.33 14.51
N LEU A 83 0.24 -20.78 14.11
CA LEU A 83 0.41 -22.06 13.46
C LEU A 83 0.45 -23.17 14.51
N LEU A 84 -0.46 -24.13 14.42
CA LEU A 84 -0.53 -25.27 15.34
C LEU A 84 0.48 -26.33 14.91
N ALA A 85 1.66 -26.26 15.46
CA ALA A 85 2.71 -27.26 15.28
C ALA A 85 3.07 -27.87 16.63
N LYS A 86 3.55 -29.15 16.63
CA LYS A 86 4.08 -29.76 17.82
C LYS A 86 5.41 -29.11 18.20
N ASP A 87 5.70 -29.00 19.49
CA ASP A 87 6.92 -28.33 20.01
C ASP A 87 8.20 -28.89 19.38
N GLU A 88 8.25 -30.19 19.11
CA GLU A 88 9.38 -30.85 18.41
C GLU A 88 9.62 -30.37 16.97
N ASN A 89 8.61 -29.72 16.37
CA ASN A 89 8.66 -29.20 14.99
C ASN A 89 8.80 -27.68 14.94
N ILE A 90 8.93 -27.03 16.09
CA ILE A 90 9.09 -25.58 16.19
C ILE A 90 10.56 -25.23 16.30
N TRP A 91 11.05 -24.37 15.47
CA TRP A 91 12.38 -23.80 15.63
C TRP A 91 12.27 -22.45 16.36
N ASP A 92 12.85 -22.36 17.56
CA ASP A 92 12.77 -21.18 18.43
C ASP A 92 13.13 -19.85 17.76
N LEU A 93 13.95 -19.92 16.70
CA LEU A 93 14.40 -18.75 15.97
C LEU A 93 13.27 -18.07 15.17
N TYR A 94 12.26 -18.82 14.69
CA TYR A 94 11.29 -18.29 13.73
C TYR A 94 9.85 -18.16 14.24
N GLY A 95 9.53 -18.77 15.35
CA GLY A 95 8.19 -18.74 15.92
C GLY A 95 7.08 -19.27 15.01
N THR A 96 5.90 -19.41 15.57
CA THR A 96 4.69 -19.92 14.89
C THR A 96 3.59 -18.86 14.79
N ARG A 97 3.89 -17.60 15.14
CA ARG A 97 2.91 -16.54 15.27
C ARG A 97 3.18 -15.43 14.26
N THR A 98 2.13 -15.03 13.55
CA THR A 98 2.20 -13.92 12.58
C THR A 98 1.06 -12.94 12.80
N ARG A 99 1.37 -11.66 12.88
CA ARG A 99 0.39 -10.58 12.95
C ARG A 99 0.31 -9.85 11.59
N VAL A 100 -0.87 -9.82 11.03
CA VAL A 100 -1.18 -9.06 9.81
C VAL A 100 -1.91 -7.79 10.20
N GLN A 101 -1.35 -6.65 9.87
CA GLN A 101 -2.04 -5.36 9.95
C GLN A 101 -2.70 -5.06 8.61
N MET A 102 -4.00 -4.78 8.64
CA MET A 102 -4.81 -4.43 7.48
C MET A 102 -5.18 -2.96 7.54
N GLN A 103 -5.08 -2.29 6.40
CA GLN A 103 -5.51 -0.91 6.24
C GLN A 103 -6.20 -0.76 4.89
N LYS A 104 -7.31 -0.02 4.87
CA LYS A 104 -7.98 0.33 3.63
C LYS A 104 -7.08 1.24 2.81
N ALA A 105 -6.79 0.85 1.58
CA ALA A 105 -6.07 1.66 0.62
C ALA A 105 -6.98 1.99 -0.57
N CYS A 106 -7.18 3.28 -0.82
CA CYS A 106 -7.93 3.69 -2.00
C CYS A 106 -7.12 3.36 -3.27
N PRO A 107 -7.77 2.91 -4.34
CA PRO A 107 -7.12 2.82 -5.65
C PRO A 107 -6.56 4.19 -6.04
N PHE A 108 -5.37 4.18 -6.65
CA PHE A 108 -4.81 5.40 -7.21
C PHE A 108 -5.58 5.79 -8.47
N GLU A 109 -6.09 7.01 -8.49
CA GLU A 109 -6.77 7.59 -9.63
C GLU A 109 -6.15 8.94 -9.98
N LEU A 110 -5.43 8.99 -11.10
CA LEU A 110 -4.76 10.20 -11.56
C LEU A 110 -5.72 11.38 -11.76
N SER A 111 -6.97 11.08 -12.15
CA SER A 111 -8.03 12.09 -12.33
C SER A 111 -8.34 12.91 -11.06
N THR A 112 -8.00 12.38 -9.88
CA THR A 112 -8.13 13.13 -8.61
C THR A 112 -7.21 14.36 -8.57
N PHE A 113 -6.15 14.35 -9.35
CA PHE A 113 -5.14 15.41 -9.38
C PHE A 113 -5.30 16.35 -10.59
N GLU A 114 -6.33 16.14 -11.42
CA GLU A 114 -6.66 17.01 -12.57
C GLU A 114 -7.58 18.16 -12.14
N GLY A 115 -7.52 19.28 -12.85
CA GLY A 115 -8.35 20.44 -12.62
C GLY A 115 -7.60 21.58 -11.94
N TYR A 116 -8.29 22.38 -11.13
CA TYR A 116 -7.65 23.46 -10.41
C TYR A 116 -7.14 23.01 -9.06
N CYS A 117 -5.87 23.33 -8.78
CA CYS A 117 -5.25 23.07 -7.49
C CYS A 117 -4.74 24.36 -6.84
N LEU A 118 -4.81 24.43 -5.52
CA LEU A 118 -4.27 25.53 -4.74
C LEU A 118 -2.88 25.14 -4.24
N LEU A 119 -1.87 25.74 -4.81
CA LEU A 119 -0.49 25.57 -4.33
C LEU A 119 -0.22 26.59 -3.23
N THR A 120 0.34 26.12 -2.10
CA THR A 120 0.73 26.96 -0.98
C THR A 120 2.22 26.87 -0.75
N SER A 121 2.91 28.00 -0.77
CA SER A 121 4.35 28.10 -0.53
C SER A 121 4.72 29.48 0.01
N SER A 122 5.54 29.50 1.06
CA SER A 122 6.14 30.75 1.57
C SER A 122 7.05 31.44 0.54
N PHE A 123 7.53 30.69 -0.45
CA PHE A 123 8.30 31.26 -1.57
C PHE A 123 7.51 32.30 -2.35
N PHE A 124 6.20 32.08 -2.54
CA PHE A 124 5.37 33.05 -3.27
C PHE A 124 5.29 34.40 -2.57
N SER A 125 5.06 34.42 -1.26
CA SER A 125 5.00 35.66 -0.50
C SER A 125 6.36 36.36 -0.39
N ALA A 126 7.45 35.58 -0.36
CA ALA A 126 8.80 36.12 -0.20
C ALA A 126 9.37 36.70 -1.52
N TYR A 127 9.06 36.10 -2.68
CA TYR A 127 9.78 36.38 -3.93
C TYR A 127 8.89 36.73 -5.13
N MET A 128 7.58 36.46 -5.08
CA MET A 128 6.74 36.60 -6.27
C MET A 128 5.47 37.44 -6.08
N THR A 129 4.73 37.23 -5.01
CA THR A 129 3.41 37.84 -4.77
C THR A 129 3.25 38.15 -3.27
N ASN A 130 2.25 38.93 -2.92
CA ASN A 130 1.94 39.21 -1.52
C ASN A 130 1.09 38.11 -0.85
N THR A 131 0.96 36.95 -1.47
CA THR A 131 0.16 35.82 -0.97
C THR A 131 0.98 34.54 -1.01
N GLU A 132 0.72 33.65 -0.07
CA GLU A 132 1.31 32.32 -0.02
C GLU A 132 0.60 31.31 -0.93
N HIS A 133 -0.46 31.73 -1.61
CA HIS A 133 -1.34 30.87 -2.38
C HIS A 133 -1.35 31.23 -3.85
N ARG A 134 -1.34 30.19 -4.69
CA ARG A 134 -1.52 30.34 -6.13
C ARG A 134 -2.45 29.25 -6.65
N LEU A 135 -3.46 29.66 -7.43
CA LEU A 135 -4.34 28.73 -8.14
C LEU A 135 -3.68 28.33 -9.45
N LEU A 136 -3.47 27.04 -9.64
CA LEU A 136 -2.88 26.46 -10.83
C LEU A 136 -3.85 25.53 -11.52
N GLN A 137 -3.71 25.39 -12.84
CA GLN A 137 -4.38 24.35 -13.59
C GLN A 137 -3.47 23.12 -13.68
N ALA A 138 -4.03 21.97 -13.34
CA ALA A 138 -3.39 20.67 -13.42
C ALA A 138 -4.03 19.85 -14.53
N GLU A 139 -3.25 19.33 -15.45
CA GLU A 139 -3.70 18.50 -16.56
C GLU A 139 -2.88 17.23 -16.65
N ARG A 140 -3.52 16.12 -17.03
CA ARG A 140 -2.82 14.85 -17.28
C ARG A 140 -1.89 15.00 -18.49
N ASP A 141 -0.65 14.54 -18.35
CA ASP A 141 0.25 14.39 -19.49
C ASP A 141 -0.24 13.23 -20.37
N LYS A 142 -0.44 13.50 -21.66
CA LYS A 142 -0.87 12.50 -22.66
C LYS A 142 0.28 11.62 -23.16
N ALA A 143 1.50 12.05 -22.91
CA ALA A 143 2.71 11.36 -23.39
C ALA A 143 3.32 10.46 -22.32
N GLU A 144 3.09 10.75 -21.04
CA GLU A 144 3.69 10.02 -19.92
C GLU A 144 2.61 9.52 -18.95
N ASP A 145 2.63 8.21 -18.67
CA ASP A 145 1.71 7.61 -17.71
C ASP A 145 1.93 8.15 -16.29
N ASN A 146 0.83 8.25 -15.54
CA ASN A 146 0.81 8.72 -14.15
C ASN A 146 1.44 10.11 -13.94
N THR A 147 1.44 10.96 -14.96
CA THR A 147 2.06 12.28 -14.91
C THR A 147 1.02 13.38 -15.02
N ILE A 148 1.16 14.40 -14.16
CA ILE A 148 0.37 15.64 -14.16
C ILE A 148 1.29 16.80 -14.55
N ILE A 149 0.79 17.68 -15.38
CA ILE A 149 1.41 18.95 -15.75
C ILE A 149 0.71 20.05 -14.94
N LEU A 150 1.48 20.76 -14.12
CA LEU A 150 1.03 21.99 -13.46
C LEU A 150 1.42 23.18 -14.35
N HIS A 151 0.42 23.82 -14.95
CA HIS A 151 0.66 24.92 -15.86
C HIS A 151 1.05 26.20 -15.14
N ASP A 152 1.94 26.97 -15.74
CA ASP A 152 2.40 28.27 -15.24
C ASP A 152 2.86 28.20 -13.76
N PHE A 153 3.69 27.22 -13.41
CA PHE A 153 3.99 26.86 -12.01
C PHE A 153 4.52 28.04 -11.18
N PHE A 154 5.65 28.63 -11.54
CA PHE A 154 6.14 29.86 -10.94
C PHE A 154 5.95 31.07 -11.88
N TYR A 155 6.24 30.92 -13.14
CA TYR A 155 6.14 31.95 -14.15
C TYR A 155 5.28 31.49 -15.32
N LYS A 156 4.70 32.42 -16.03
CA LYS A 156 3.91 32.14 -17.23
C LYS A 156 4.73 31.39 -18.28
N ASN A 157 4.15 30.34 -18.87
CA ASN A 157 4.78 29.41 -19.84
C ASN A 157 5.89 28.49 -19.26
N TYR A 158 5.97 28.39 -17.95
CA TYR A 158 6.85 27.41 -17.29
C TYR A 158 6.00 26.42 -16.53
N ASP A 159 5.89 25.24 -17.08
CA ASP A 159 5.11 24.15 -16.50
C ASP A 159 5.99 23.26 -15.62
N LEU A 160 5.39 22.59 -14.65
CA LEU A 160 6.04 21.56 -13.85
C LEU A 160 5.34 20.23 -14.07
N LYS A 161 6.09 19.22 -14.50
CA LYS A 161 5.61 17.84 -14.58
C LYS A 161 5.90 17.12 -13.28
N ILE A 162 4.89 16.43 -12.77
CA ILE A 162 4.96 15.62 -11.56
C ILE A 162 4.52 14.22 -11.92
N LYS A 163 5.38 13.23 -11.70
CA LYS A 163 5.09 11.82 -11.91
C LYS A 163 4.72 11.15 -10.60
N TYR A 164 3.65 10.38 -10.61
CA TYR A 164 3.20 9.61 -9.46
C TYR A 164 3.58 8.15 -9.61
N ASP A 165 4.20 7.58 -8.59
CA ASP A 165 4.43 6.15 -8.47
C ASP A 165 3.44 5.53 -7.46
N PRO A 166 2.38 4.86 -7.94
CA PRO A 166 1.38 4.21 -7.11
C PRO A 166 1.75 2.78 -6.68
N SER A 167 3.00 2.35 -6.86
CA SER A 167 3.44 0.98 -6.58
C SER A 167 3.23 0.58 -5.10
N ASP A 168 3.40 1.51 -4.17
CA ASP A 168 2.99 1.34 -2.78
C ASP A 168 1.67 2.10 -2.52
N PRO A 169 0.53 1.42 -2.44
CA PRO A 169 -0.77 2.06 -2.28
C PRO A 169 -0.96 2.76 -0.93
N LEU A 170 -0.09 2.52 0.05
CA LEU A 170 -0.12 3.19 1.36
C LEU A 170 0.82 4.39 1.43
N LYS A 171 1.80 4.44 0.55
CA LYS A 171 2.80 5.51 0.46
C LYS A 171 3.16 5.78 -0.99
N PRO A 172 2.24 6.31 -1.80
CA PRO A 172 2.56 6.67 -3.16
C PRO A 172 3.68 7.72 -3.15
N PHE A 173 4.62 7.56 -4.04
CA PHE A 173 5.72 8.51 -4.23
C PHE A 173 5.36 9.52 -5.30
N VAL A 174 5.99 10.69 -5.19
CA VAL A 174 5.97 11.73 -6.21
C VAL A 174 7.41 11.92 -6.68
N GLU A 175 7.62 11.83 -7.98
CA GLU A 175 8.91 12.02 -8.62
C GLU A 175 8.82 13.17 -9.62
N PHE A 176 9.89 13.92 -9.73
CA PHE A 176 10.05 14.89 -10.80
C PHE A 176 11.53 15.02 -11.15
N ASP A 177 11.79 15.02 -12.44
CA ASP A 177 13.12 15.24 -12.99
C ASP A 177 13.51 16.72 -12.89
N GLU A 178 14.76 17.02 -13.15
CA GLU A 178 15.22 18.40 -13.26
C GLU A 178 14.49 19.11 -14.40
N GLN A 179 13.82 20.22 -14.10
CA GLN A 179 12.97 20.97 -15.03
C GLN A 179 13.25 22.47 -14.90
N ILE A 180 13.14 23.18 -16.03
CA ILE A 180 13.22 24.64 -16.04
C ILE A 180 11.84 25.18 -15.65
N ILE A 181 11.76 25.78 -14.45
CA ILE A 181 10.53 26.36 -13.89
C ILE A 181 10.48 27.88 -13.89
N GLY A 182 11.45 28.52 -14.51
CA GLY A 182 11.55 29.97 -14.64
C GLY A 182 12.81 30.42 -15.36
N SER A 183 12.91 31.71 -15.59
CA SER A 183 14.08 32.37 -16.18
C SER A 183 14.55 33.53 -15.31
N THR A 184 15.84 33.74 -15.18
CA THR A 184 16.41 34.89 -14.46
C THR A 184 16.10 36.24 -15.12
N ALA A 185 15.60 36.24 -16.36
CA ALA A 185 15.15 37.44 -17.06
C ALA A 185 13.74 37.90 -16.67
N GLU A 186 13.00 37.05 -15.91
CA GLU A 186 11.62 37.30 -15.47
C GLU A 186 11.52 37.51 -13.95
N ALA A 187 12.66 37.55 -13.27
CA ALA A 187 12.78 37.75 -11.82
C ALA A 187 12.90 39.23 -11.44
#